data_bb2dcecbf1d5d0e5a303d2d7aad8eaca
#
_entry.id   bb2dcecbf1d5d0e5a303d2d7aad8eaca
#
_cell.length_a   1.000
_cell.length_b   1.000
_cell.length_c   1.000
_cell.angle_alpha   90.00
_cell.angle_beta   90.00
_cell.angle_gamma   90.00
#
_symmetry.space_group_name_H-M   'P 1'
#
loop_
_entity.id
_entity.type
_entity.pdbx_description
1 polymer ?
#
loop_
_entity_poly.entity_id
_entity_poly.type
_entity_poly.pdbx_seq_one_letter_code
_entity_poly.pdbx_strand_id
1 'polypeptide(L)'
;IQTIDDLQRLPFTEKKDLQLYNDDFLCCPKERIVDYITTSGTLGDPVTFGCSDKDLERLAFNEKKSFACAGLRPGNILQLMTTMDKRFMAGLAYFLGIRALGASIIRVGNGIPELQWDTIRRLKPDTIMCVPSFILHLIDYAERHGINYRESSIRRIIGIGEGLREQDFSLNLLGRRIKEKWDVELFATYSSTEMGATFSECPYGQGGHVHPELIIVEIVGEDGMPVPDGEVGEIVVTTLGVEAMPLLRFRTGDMAAKITTPCRCGRNSFRLTPIVGRKHNMIKLKGTTLYPPALNDVLEGTPYVGGYVVVVGDSDAGTDDVLVKVAVKGPTEFDVVKDLKDRFRSRIRVAPRVEVIDAETMRQINFPNMARKPVKFIDERKK
;
A
#
# COMPACT_ATOMS: atom_id res chain seq x y z
N ILE A 1 4.92 -8.11 -31.71
CA ILE A 1 5.76 -7.89 -30.53
C ILE A 1 6.74 -9.05 -30.44
N GLN A 2 8.01 -8.75 -30.57
CA GLN A 2 9.08 -9.75 -30.48
C GLN A 2 9.94 -9.55 -29.23
N THR A 3 9.99 -8.31 -28.73
CA THR A 3 10.76 -7.93 -27.54
C THR A 3 9.89 -7.16 -26.54
N ILE A 4 10.35 -7.01 -25.31
CA ILE A 4 9.68 -6.19 -24.28
C ILE A 4 9.59 -4.72 -24.74
N ASP A 5 10.59 -4.23 -25.46
CA ASP A 5 10.61 -2.85 -25.96
C ASP A 5 9.51 -2.58 -27.00
N ASP A 6 9.06 -3.60 -27.72
CA ASP A 6 7.95 -3.47 -28.66
C ASP A 6 6.60 -3.17 -27.96
N LEU A 7 6.49 -3.43 -26.65
CA LEU A 7 5.28 -3.07 -25.88
C LEU A 7 5.00 -1.57 -25.93
N GLN A 8 6.04 -0.74 -26.03
CA GLN A 8 5.90 0.72 -26.10
C GLN A 8 5.06 1.19 -27.30
N ARG A 9 4.88 0.34 -28.34
CA ARG A 9 4.03 0.63 -29.51
C ARG A 9 2.54 0.42 -29.23
N LEU A 10 2.20 -0.24 -28.12
CA LEU A 10 0.81 -0.54 -27.76
C LEU A 10 0.24 0.58 -26.89
N PRO A 11 -1.06 0.85 -27.01
CA PRO A 11 -1.71 1.82 -26.16
C PRO A 11 -1.69 1.38 -24.70
N PHE A 12 -1.88 2.32 -23.78
CA PHE A 12 -2.10 2.03 -22.38
C PHE A 12 -3.54 1.58 -22.12
N THR A 13 -3.71 0.73 -21.12
CA THR A 13 -4.99 0.47 -20.50
C THR A 13 -5.10 1.30 -19.22
N GLU A 14 -6.22 1.93 -18.99
CA GLU A 14 -6.48 2.75 -17.79
C GLU A 14 -7.62 2.16 -16.95
N LYS A 15 -7.69 2.56 -15.69
CA LYS A 15 -8.79 2.12 -14.82
C LYS A 15 -10.16 2.52 -15.36
N LYS A 16 -10.26 3.64 -16.06
CA LYS A 16 -11.48 4.11 -16.71
C LYS A 16 -11.96 3.15 -17.80
N ASP A 17 -11.05 2.54 -18.55
CA ASP A 17 -11.39 1.56 -19.57
C ASP A 17 -12.04 0.32 -18.92
N LEU A 18 -11.43 -0.16 -17.82
CA LEU A 18 -11.99 -1.27 -17.03
C LEU A 18 -13.37 -0.94 -16.44
N GLN A 19 -13.63 0.31 -16.10
CA GLN A 19 -14.93 0.74 -15.58
C GLN A 19 -16.01 0.83 -16.67
N LEU A 20 -15.63 1.31 -17.84
CA LEU A 20 -16.58 1.53 -18.96
C LEU A 20 -16.87 0.24 -19.75
N TYR A 21 -15.88 -0.64 -19.88
CA TYR A 21 -15.92 -1.82 -20.77
C TYR A 21 -15.61 -3.11 -20.01
N ASN A 22 -16.00 -3.22 -18.75
CA ASN A 22 -15.57 -4.30 -17.87
C ASN A 22 -15.75 -5.71 -18.44
N ASP A 23 -16.92 -5.99 -19.04
CA ASP A 23 -17.23 -7.29 -19.64
C ASP A 23 -16.40 -7.61 -20.89
N ASP A 24 -15.94 -6.58 -21.62
CA ASP A 24 -15.12 -6.72 -22.83
C ASP A 24 -13.68 -7.17 -22.52
N PHE A 25 -13.25 -7.01 -21.26
CA PHE A 25 -11.95 -7.51 -20.79
C PHE A 25 -11.96 -8.99 -20.47
N LEU A 26 -13.12 -9.66 -20.48
CA LEU A 26 -13.20 -11.09 -20.23
C LEU A 26 -12.74 -11.89 -21.45
N CYS A 27 -11.61 -12.56 -21.35
CA CYS A 27 -10.95 -13.30 -22.41
C CYS A 27 -11.24 -14.81 -22.39
N CYS A 28 -12.13 -15.29 -21.51
CA CYS A 28 -12.56 -16.69 -21.47
C CYS A 28 -14.08 -16.80 -21.26
N PRO A 29 -14.69 -17.95 -21.56
CA PRO A 29 -16.12 -18.18 -21.30
C PRO A 29 -16.45 -18.02 -19.81
N LYS A 30 -17.63 -17.44 -19.51
CA LYS A 30 -18.08 -17.18 -18.12
C LYS A 30 -18.16 -18.45 -17.27
N GLU A 31 -18.41 -19.60 -17.90
CA GLU A 31 -18.45 -20.92 -17.25
C GLU A 31 -17.11 -21.36 -16.68
N ARG A 32 -16.00 -20.71 -17.09
CA ARG A 32 -14.66 -20.97 -16.56
C ARG A 32 -14.31 -20.09 -15.37
N ILE A 33 -15.15 -19.12 -15.04
CA ILE A 33 -14.93 -18.23 -13.89
C ILE A 33 -15.36 -18.94 -12.62
N VAL A 34 -14.42 -19.09 -11.70
CA VAL A 34 -14.62 -19.77 -10.41
C VAL A 34 -14.66 -18.80 -9.23
N ASP A 35 -14.18 -17.56 -9.41
CA ASP A 35 -14.25 -16.51 -8.40
C ASP A 35 -14.45 -15.14 -9.03
N TYR A 36 -15.21 -14.28 -8.35
CA TYR A 36 -15.41 -12.88 -8.71
C TYR A 36 -14.88 -11.97 -7.61
N ILE A 37 -13.96 -11.10 -7.98
CA ILE A 37 -13.33 -10.13 -7.07
C ILE A 37 -13.61 -8.71 -7.53
N THR A 38 -13.54 -7.76 -6.61
CA THR A 38 -13.76 -6.33 -6.93
C THR A 38 -12.69 -5.46 -6.33
N THR A 39 -12.33 -4.40 -7.06
CA THR A 39 -11.47 -3.33 -6.55
C THR A 39 -12.20 -2.50 -5.49
N SER A 40 -11.46 -1.73 -4.69
CA SER A 40 -12.02 -0.94 -3.58
C SER A 40 -12.88 0.25 -3.99
N GLY A 41 -12.98 0.58 -5.27
CA GLY A 41 -13.83 1.67 -5.78
C GLY A 41 -13.52 3.08 -5.27
N THR A 42 -12.31 3.35 -4.81
CA THR A 42 -11.90 4.66 -4.24
C THR A 42 -11.96 5.83 -5.23
N LEU A 43 -12.04 5.55 -6.54
CA LEU A 43 -12.06 6.53 -7.63
C LEU A 43 -13.19 6.20 -8.64
N GLY A 44 -14.42 6.04 -8.16
CA GLY A 44 -15.57 5.71 -8.99
C GLY A 44 -16.09 4.28 -8.77
N ASP A 45 -16.81 3.72 -9.73
CA ASP A 45 -17.40 2.40 -9.63
C ASP A 45 -16.33 1.30 -9.46
N PRO A 46 -16.56 0.30 -8.60
CA PRO A 46 -15.66 -0.82 -8.47
C PRO A 46 -15.54 -1.61 -9.77
N VAL A 47 -14.31 -1.96 -10.16
CA VAL A 47 -14.07 -2.88 -11.27
C VAL A 47 -14.21 -4.31 -10.76
N THR A 48 -14.91 -5.16 -11.51
CA THR A 48 -15.05 -6.58 -11.22
C THR A 48 -14.09 -7.39 -12.09
N PHE A 49 -13.34 -8.29 -11.47
CA PHE A 49 -12.49 -9.25 -12.16
C PHE A 49 -13.05 -10.65 -11.98
N GLY A 50 -13.17 -11.39 -13.07
CA GLY A 50 -13.37 -12.83 -13.04
C GLY A 50 -12.01 -13.53 -12.91
N CYS A 51 -11.94 -14.58 -12.13
CA CYS A 51 -10.76 -15.45 -12.02
C CYS A 51 -11.11 -16.88 -12.43
N SER A 52 -10.34 -17.47 -13.33
CA SER A 52 -10.42 -18.90 -13.63
C SER A 52 -9.61 -19.72 -12.61
N ASP A 53 -9.71 -21.03 -12.66
CA ASP A 53 -8.87 -21.92 -11.84
C ASP A 53 -7.37 -21.66 -12.08
N LYS A 54 -6.96 -21.43 -13.33
CA LYS A 54 -5.57 -21.11 -13.66
C LYS A 54 -5.14 -19.76 -13.07
N ASP A 55 -6.04 -18.79 -12.99
CA ASP A 55 -5.75 -17.51 -12.35
C ASP A 55 -5.55 -17.69 -10.84
N LEU A 56 -6.33 -18.56 -10.19
CA LEU A 56 -6.12 -18.89 -8.78
C LEU A 56 -4.81 -19.65 -8.55
N GLU A 57 -4.41 -20.57 -9.44
CA GLU A 57 -3.10 -21.23 -9.39
C GLU A 57 -1.96 -20.22 -9.57
N ARG A 58 -2.12 -19.28 -10.49
CA ARG A 58 -1.15 -18.18 -10.71
C ARG A 58 -1.04 -17.29 -9.47
N LEU A 59 -2.15 -16.93 -8.83
CA LEU A 59 -2.15 -16.18 -7.56
C LEU A 59 -1.44 -16.96 -6.44
N ALA A 60 -1.70 -18.27 -6.34
CA ALA A 60 -1.01 -19.14 -5.39
C ALA A 60 0.50 -19.15 -5.61
N PHE A 61 0.94 -19.23 -6.85
CA PHE A 61 2.36 -19.21 -7.21
C PHE A 61 3.01 -17.84 -6.87
N ASN A 62 2.35 -16.73 -7.21
CA ASN A 62 2.80 -15.38 -6.88
C ASN A 62 3.01 -15.21 -5.37
N GLU A 63 2.00 -15.53 -4.58
CA GLU A 63 2.07 -15.36 -3.13
C GLU A 63 3.08 -16.31 -2.47
N LYS A 64 3.20 -17.56 -2.97
CA LYS A 64 4.28 -18.46 -2.55
C LYS A 64 5.66 -17.81 -2.72
N LYS A 65 5.92 -17.16 -3.85
CA LYS A 65 7.18 -16.48 -4.12
C LYS A 65 7.38 -15.25 -3.24
N SER A 66 6.31 -14.48 -3.02
CA SER A 66 6.33 -13.29 -2.17
C SER A 66 6.59 -13.64 -0.71
N PHE A 67 5.95 -14.68 -0.17
CA PHE A 67 6.21 -15.18 1.19
C PHE A 67 7.63 -15.76 1.32
N ALA A 68 8.09 -16.53 0.35
CA ALA A 68 9.47 -17.03 0.33
C ALA A 68 10.49 -15.88 0.23
N CYS A 69 10.13 -14.76 -0.44
CA CYS A 69 10.96 -13.55 -0.48
C CYS A 69 11.06 -12.92 0.90
N ALA A 70 9.96 -12.80 1.63
CA ALA A 70 9.93 -12.34 3.02
C ALA A 70 10.52 -13.35 4.03
N GLY A 71 11.10 -14.45 3.56
CA GLY A 71 11.83 -15.41 4.39
C GLY A 71 10.97 -16.51 5.00
N LEU A 72 9.69 -16.64 4.63
CA LEU A 72 8.87 -17.77 5.07
C LEU A 72 9.28 -19.06 4.37
N ARG A 73 9.11 -20.18 5.08
CA ARG A 73 9.47 -21.53 4.64
C ARG A 73 8.41 -22.54 5.07
N PRO A 74 8.42 -23.77 4.54
CA PRO A 74 7.61 -24.85 5.08
C PRO A 74 7.78 -24.99 6.59
N GLY A 75 6.65 -25.15 7.30
CA GLY A 75 6.63 -25.25 8.76
C GLY A 75 6.42 -23.93 9.50
N ASN A 76 6.54 -22.76 8.84
CA ASN A 76 6.12 -21.48 9.44
C ASN A 76 4.59 -21.42 9.63
N ILE A 77 4.16 -20.62 10.58
CA ILE A 77 2.73 -20.40 10.88
C ILE A 77 2.42 -18.90 10.73
N LEU A 78 1.62 -18.54 9.74
CA LEU A 78 1.19 -17.18 9.48
C LEU A 78 -0.19 -16.92 10.07
N GLN A 79 -0.34 -15.87 10.88
CA GLN A 79 -1.63 -15.34 11.29
C GLN A 79 -2.05 -14.23 10.32
N LEU A 80 -3.15 -14.48 9.60
CA LEU A 80 -3.73 -13.54 8.66
C LEU A 80 -4.74 -12.65 9.38
N MET A 81 -4.42 -11.37 9.50
CA MET A 81 -5.24 -10.33 10.14
C MET A 81 -5.90 -9.42 9.08
N THR A 82 -6.34 -9.99 7.98
CA THR A 82 -7.11 -9.29 6.95
C THR A 82 -8.31 -10.12 6.53
N THR A 83 -9.26 -9.48 5.85
CA THR A 83 -10.48 -10.15 5.40
C THR A 83 -10.19 -11.18 4.29
N MET A 84 -10.97 -12.24 4.27
CA MET A 84 -11.01 -13.21 3.15
C MET A 84 -12.33 -13.17 2.38
N ASP A 85 -13.29 -12.41 2.90
CA ASP A 85 -14.63 -12.20 2.33
C ASP A 85 -14.72 -10.88 1.55
N LYS A 86 -15.95 -10.47 1.19
CA LYS A 86 -16.27 -9.18 0.54
C LYS A 86 -15.58 -8.98 -0.81
N ARG A 87 -15.40 -10.07 -1.55
CA ARG A 87 -14.78 -10.08 -2.88
C ARG A 87 -13.36 -9.52 -2.90
N PHE A 88 -12.63 -9.70 -1.78
CA PHE A 88 -11.26 -9.23 -1.63
C PHE A 88 -10.27 -10.29 -2.07
N MET A 89 -9.61 -10.06 -3.21
CA MET A 89 -8.67 -11.02 -3.82
C MET A 89 -7.57 -11.45 -2.86
N ALA A 90 -6.94 -10.50 -2.20
CA ALA A 90 -5.68 -10.75 -1.49
C ALA A 90 -5.84 -11.78 -0.35
N GLY A 91 -6.96 -11.78 0.37
CA GLY A 91 -7.19 -12.75 1.44
C GLY A 91 -7.14 -14.20 0.96
N LEU A 92 -7.82 -14.50 -0.16
CA LEU A 92 -7.78 -15.83 -0.80
C LEU A 92 -6.40 -16.12 -1.37
N ALA A 93 -5.79 -15.16 -2.07
CA ALA A 93 -4.45 -15.30 -2.64
C ALA A 93 -3.41 -15.67 -1.58
N TYR A 94 -3.44 -15.01 -0.42
CA TYR A 94 -2.56 -15.31 0.71
C TYR A 94 -2.76 -16.74 1.23
N PHE A 95 -4.02 -17.17 1.37
CA PHE A 95 -4.31 -18.56 1.77
C PHE A 95 -3.73 -19.56 0.79
N LEU A 96 -3.96 -19.36 -0.50
CA LEU A 96 -3.46 -20.24 -1.55
C LEU A 96 -1.93 -20.25 -1.59
N GLY A 97 -1.29 -19.08 -1.45
CA GLY A 97 0.16 -18.93 -1.45
C GLY A 97 0.85 -19.61 -0.28
N ILE A 98 0.33 -19.45 0.93
CA ILE A 98 0.85 -20.13 2.14
C ILE A 98 0.70 -21.65 2.03
N ARG A 99 -0.46 -22.11 1.55
CA ARG A 99 -0.69 -23.52 1.27
C ARG A 99 0.33 -24.07 0.24
N ALA A 100 0.53 -23.33 -0.86
CA ALA A 100 1.49 -23.72 -1.91
C ALA A 100 2.96 -23.68 -1.43
N LEU A 101 3.27 -22.87 -0.43
CA LEU A 101 4.58 -22.82 0.23
C LEU A 101 4.82 -24.01 1.16
N GLY A 102 3.78 -24.70 1.60
CA GLY A 102 3.87 -25.76 2.63
C GLY A 102 3.94 -25.21 4.05
N ALA A 103 3.50 -23.98 4.26
CA ALA A 103 3.36 -23.35 5.56
C ALA A 103 1.91 -23.41 6.06
N SER A 104 1.67 -23.07 7.32
CA SER A 104 0.34 -23.02 7.93
C SER A 104 -0.22 -21.61 7.97
N ILE A 105 -1.53 -21.47 7.84
CA ILE A 105 -2.22 -20.18 7.96
C ILE A 105 -3.37 -20.24 8.95
N ILE A 106 -3.44 -19.23 9.82
CA ILE A 106 -4.53 -19.01 10.76
C ILE A 106 -5.34 -17.81 10.26
N ARG A 107 -6.58 -18.02 9.89
CA ARG A 107 -7.47 -17.00 9.32
C ARG A 107 -8.30 -16.35 10.41
N VAL A 108 -7.77 -15.28 11.03
CA VAL A 108 -8.45 -14.58 12.13
C VAL A 108 -9.33 -13.44 11.61
N GLY A 109 -8.96 -12.89 10.45
CA GLY A 109 -9.63 -11.69 9.94
C GLY A 109 -9.07 -10.41 10.55
N ASN A 110 -9.68 -9.28 10.17
CA ASN A 110 -9.26 -7.96 10.63
C ASN A 110 -9.97 -7.53 11.92
N GLY A 111 -9.35 -6.61 12.66
CA GLY A 111 -9.91 -6.04 13.89
C GLY A 111 -9.83 -6.98 15.10
N ILE A 112 -10.60 -6.70 16.14
CA ILE A 112 -10.75 -7.47 17.40
C ILE A 112 -9.40 -7.87 18.01
N PRO A 113 -8.66 -6.94 18.64
CA PRO A 113 -7.33 -7.21 19.22
C PRO A 113 -7.31 -8.36 20.22
N GLU A 114 -8.37 -8.54 21.00
CA GLU A 114 -8.51 -9.65 21.95
C GLU A 114 -8.39 -11.01 21.26
N LEU A 115 -9.13 -11.23 20.15
CA LEU A 115 -9.09 -12.46 19.39
C LEU A 115 -7.72 -12.69 18.75
N GLN A 116 -7.07 -11.62 18.30
CA GLN A 116 -5.72 -11.70 17.73
C GLN A 116 -4.72 -12.22 18.77
N TRP A 117 -4.74 -11.67 19.98
CA TRP A 117 -3.86 -12.08 21.07
C TRP A 117 -4.18 -13.46 21.63
N ASP A 118 -5.47 -13.82 21.76
CA ASP A 118 -5.86 -15.18 22.15
C ASP A 118 -5.32 -16.21 21.13
N THR A 119 -5.40 -15.91 19.85
CA THR A 119 -4.86 -16.75 18.77
C THR A 119 -3.34 -16.88 18.86
N ILE A 120 -2.61 -15.77 19.06
CA ILE A 120 -1.15 -15.78 19.22
C ILE A 120 -0.75 -16.65 20.41
N ARG A 121 -1.43 -16.52 21.54
CA ARG A 121 -1.17 -17.29 22.74
C ARG A 121 -1.38 -18.79 22.56
N ARG A 122 -2.48 -19.18 21.88
CA ARG A 122 -2.89 -20.59 21.71
C ARG A 122 -2.15 -21.30 20.61
N LEU A 123 -2.01 -20.67 19.44
CA LEU A 123 -1.52 -21.31 18.21
C LEU A 123 -0.07 -20.94 17.87
N LYS A 124 0.50 -19.97 18.57
CA LYS A 124 1.91 -19.57 18.50
C LYS A 124 2.41 -19.34 17.05
N PRO A 125 1.72 -18.52 16.22
CA PRO A 125 2.22 -18.15 14.93
C PRO A 125 3.59 -17.43 15.07
N ASP A 126 4.44 -17.57 14.05
CA ASP A 126 5.73 -16.87 13.99
C ASP A 126 5.66 -15.59 13.13
N THR A 127 4.64 -15.49 12.29
CA THR A 127 4.46 -14.39 11.33
C THR A 127 3.05 -13.82 11.39
N ILE A 128 2.94 -12.50 11.33
CA ILE A 128 1.67 -11.77 11.17
C ILE A 128 1.65 -11.15 9.77
N MET A 129 0.48 -11.17 9.11
CA MET A 129 0.20 -10.38 7.93
C MET A 129 -0.99 -9.46 8.17
N CYS A 130 -0.79 -8.15 8.07
CA CYS A 130 -1.80 -7.15 8.39
C CYS A 130 -1.51 -5.78 7.77
N VAL A 131 -2.45 -4.86 7.93
CA VAL A 131 -2.21 -3.43 7.72
C VAL A 131 -1.32 -2.92 8.87
N PRO A 132 -0.15 -2.31 8.60
CA PRO A 132 0.83 -1.96 9.63
C PRO A 132 0.31 -1.08 10.78
N SER A 133 -0.55 -0.12 10.50
CA SER A 133 -1.14 0.74 11.54
C SER A 133 -1.93 -0.06 12.59
N PHE A 134 -2.49 -1.23 12.23
CA PHE A 134 -3.19 -2.10 13.15
C PHE A 134 -2.27 -2.71 14.21
N ILE A 135 -0.97 -2.87 13.94
CA ILE A 135 0.01 -3.35 14.92
C ILE A 135 0.10 -2.42 16.13
N LEU A 136 0.06 -1.10 15.92
CA LEU A 136 0.06 -0.16 17.05
C LEU A 136 -1.18 -0.33 17.93
N HIS A 137 -2.35 -0.59 17.34
CA HIS A 137 -3.56 -0.90 18.10
C HIS A 137 -3.43 -2.22 18.88
N LEU A 138 -2.79 -3.24 18.31
CA LEU A 138 -2.51 -4.51 19.00
C LEU A 138 -1.56 -4.30 20.19
N ILE A 139 -0.52 -3.51 20.02
CA ILE A 139 0.43 -3.17 21.08
C ILE A 139 -0.28 -2.39 22.18
N ASP A 140 -1.03 -1.35 21.85
CA ASP A 140 -1.78 -0.54 22.82
C ASP A 140 -2.81 -1.37 23.58
N TYR A 141 -3.44 -2.33 22.93
CA TYR A 141 -4.32 -3.30 23.60
C TYR A 141 -3.54 -4.19 24.57
N ALA A 142 -2.42 -4.74 24.14
CA ALA A 142 -1.56 -5.60 24.95
C ALA A 142 -1.05 -4.87 26.20
N GLU A 143 -0.57 -3.63 26.05
CA GLU A 143 -0.10 -2.78 27.16
C GLU A 143 -1.21 -2.53 28.19
N ARG A 144 -2.43 -2.23 27.75
CA ARG A 144 -3.59 -2.03 28.64
C ARG A 144 -4.06 -3.27 29.36
N HIS A 145 -3.83 -4.46 28.80
CA HIS A 145 -4.31 -5.74 29.37
C HIS A 145 -3.17 -6.59 29.95
N GLY A 146 -1.98 -6.03 30.13
CA GLY A 146 -0.84 -6.73 30.73
C GLY A 146 -0.31 -7.92 29.93
N ILE A 147 -0.50 -7.90 28.59
CA ILE A 147 0.00 -8.95 27.70
C ILE A 147 1.45 -8.66 27.36
N ASN A 148 2.36 -9.58 27.66
CA ASN A 148 3.76 -9.45 27.28
C ASN A 148 3.97 -9.84 25.81
N TYR A 149 3.68 -8.90 24.90
CA TYR A 149 3.78 -9.11 23.47
C TYR A 149 5.24 -9.32 22.98
N ARG A 150 6.23 -8.82 23.71
CA ARG A 150 7.67 -8.95 23.36
C ARG A 150 8.16 -10.39 23.49
N GLU A 151 7.57 -11.17 24.37
CA GLU A 151 7.87 -12.60 24.56
C GLU A 151 6.95 -13.53 23.74
N SER A 152 6.10 -12.96 22.89
CA SER A 152 5.24 -13.75 22.01
C SER A 152 6.05 -14.56 20.99
N SER A 153 5.39 -15.50 20.33
CA SER A 153 5.99 -16.31 19.27
C SER A 153 6.30 -15.52 17.97
N ILE A 154 5.76 -14.30 17.84
CA ILE A 154 5.89 -13.49 16.63
C ILE A 154 7.34 -13.05 16.42
N ARG A 155 7.83 -13.25 15.19
CA ARG A 155 9.18 -12.84 14.75
C ARG A 155 9.13 -11.91 13.53
N ARG A 156 8.04 -11.99 12.73
CA ARG A 156 7.89 -11.25 11.48
C ARG A 156 6.52 -10.60 11.36
N ILE A 157 6.51 -9.42 10.75
CA ILE A 157 5.30 -8.73 10.31
C ILE A 157 5.44 -8.41 8.83
N ILE A 158 4.49 -8.88 8.02
CA ILE A 158 4.36 -8.55 6.61
C ILE A 158 3.25 -7.51 6.49
N GLY A 159 3.65 -6.28 6.13
CA GLY A 159 2.76 -5.14 5.97
C GLY A 159 2.11 -5.08 4.61
N ILE A 160 0.79 -4.87 4.58
CA ILE A 160 0.00 -4.70 3.37
C ILE A 160 -0.76 -3.38 3.39
N GLY A 161 -0.90 -2.74 2.24
CA GLY A 161 -1.76 -1.56 2.05
C GLY A 161 -1.26 -0.25 2.67
N GLU A 162 -0.17 -0.27 3.42
CA GLU A 162 0.53 0.90 3.96
C GLU A 162 2.04 0.72 3.84
N GLY A 163 2.76 1.81 3.52
CA GLY A 163 4.21 1.80 3.45
C GLY A 163 4.87 1.69 4.82
N LEU A 164 6.02 1.03 4.88
CA LEU A 164 6.85 0.91 6.09
C LEU A 164 8.20 1.61 5.94
N ARG A 165 8.55 2.09 4.74
CA ARG A 165 9.87 2.68 4.46
C ARG A 165 9.77 4.02 3.76
N GLU A 166 10.82 4.82 4.00
CA GLU A 166 11.17 6.04 3.24
C GLU A 166 11.84 5.66 1.92
N GLN A 167 12.07 6.64 1.04
CA GLN A 167 12.70 6.40 -0.26
C GLN A 167 14.17 5.95 -0.17
N ASP A 168 14.85 6.22 0.94
CA ASP A 168 16.20 5.73 1.26
C ASP A 168 16.22 4.32 1.89
N PHE A 169 15.06 3.65 1.92
CA PHE A 169 14.81 2.34 2.52
C PHE A 169 14.88 2.29 4.05
N SER A 170 15.17 3.36 4.74
CA SER A 170 15.00 3.44 6.19
C SER A 170 13.54 3.25 6.57
N LEU A 171 13.28 2.83 7.80
CA LEU A 171 11.90 2.73 8.28
C LEU A 171 11.27 4.13 8.34
N ASN A 172 10.06 4.28 7.81
CA ASN A 172 9.27 5.48 7.98
C ASN A 172 8.78 5.63 9.43
N LEU A 173 8.04 6.69 9.74
CA LEU A 173 7.55 6.94 11.09
C LEU A 173 6.76 5.75 11.67
N LEU A 174 5.88 5.14 10.89
CA LEU A 174 5.07 3.98 11.31
C LEU A 174 5.95 2.77 11.60
N GLY A 175 6.86 2.45 10.68
CA GLY A 175 7.82 1.35 10.85
C GLY A 175 8.70 1.54 12.08
N ARG A 176 9.22 2.76 12.32
CA ARG A 176 10.01 3.10 13.53
C ARG A 176 9.20 2.89 14.80
N ARG A 177 7.97 3.43 14.88
CA ARG A 177 7.09 3.26 16.05
C ARG A 177 6.80 1.80 16.39
N ILE A 178 6.61 0.97 15.37
CA ILE A 178 6.42 -0.48 15.58
C ILE A 178 7.72 -1.08 16.11
N LYS A 179 8.86 -0.82 15.46
CA LYS A 179 10.16 -1.41 15.79
C LYS A 179 10.67 -1.04 17.18
N GLU A 180 10.43 0.21 17.61
CA GLU A 180 10.78 0.71 18.96
C GLU A 180 10.02 -0.04 20.07
N LYS A 181 8.73 -0.37 19.82
CA LYS A 181 7.90 -1.07 20.79
C LYS A 181 8.09 -2.59 20.74
N TRP A 182 8.25 -3.14 19.54
CA TRP A 182 8.30 -4.59 19.30
C TRP A 182 9.42 -4.95 18.33
N ASP A 183 10.45 -5.63 18.85
CA ASP A 183 11.62 -6.02 18.05
C ASP A 183 11.32 -7.23 17.15
N VAL A 184 10.62 -6.97 16.08
CA VAL A 184 10.26 -7.93 15.02
C VAL A 184 10.82 -7.50 13.68
N GLU A 185 10.97 -8.44 12.75
CA GLU A 185 11.33 -8.15 11.36
C GLU A 185 10.11 -7.55 10.64
N LEU A 186 10.31 -6.46 9.91
CA LEU A 186 9.27 -5.77 9.15
C LEU A 186 9.53 -5.92 7.66
N PHE A 187 8.51 -6.37 6.92
CA PHE A 187 8.54 -6.53 5.48
C PHE A 187 7.42 -5.70 4.86
N ALA A 188 7.76 -4.80 3.95
CA ALA A 188 6.77 -4.09 3.14
C ALA A 188 6.42 -4.90 1.89
N THR A 189 5.18 -4.74 1.43
CA THR A 189 4.71 -5.30 0.16
C THR A 189 4.02 -4.23 -0.68
N TYR A 190 4.12 -4.38 -1.99
CA TYR A 190 3.33 -3.61 -2.96
C TYR A 190 2.52 -4.56 -3.82
N SER A 191 1.22 -4.32 -3.93
CA SER A 191 0.29 -5.10 -4.73
C SER A 191 -0.97 -4.31 -5.08
N SER A 192 -1.63 -4.69 -6.15
CA SER A 192 -2.99 -4.26 -6.46
C SER A 192 -3.80 -5.42 -7.03
N THR A 193 -5.13 -5.30 -6.99
CA THR A 193 -6.05 -6.29 -7.58
C THR A 193 -5.79 -6.43 -9.08
N GLU A 194 -5.60 -5.31 -9.77
CA GLU A 194 -5.37 -5.25 -11.21
C GLU A 194 -4.08 -5.97 -11.63
N MET A 195 -3.04 -5.90 -10.81
CA MET A 195 -1.76 -6.58 -11.10
C MET A 195 -1.84 -8.09 -10.91
N GLY A 196 -2.67 -8.56 -9.98
CA GLY A 196 -2.67 -9.96 -9.55
C GLY A 196 -1.26 -10.45 -9.17
N ALA A 197 -0.45 -9.57 -8.63
CA ALA A 197 0.92 -9.83 -8.21
C ALA A 197 1.28 -9.00 -6.97
N THR A 198 2.15 -9.54 -6.13
CA THR A 198 2.66 -8.92 -4.91
C THR A 198 4.18 -8.87 -4.97
N PHE A 199 4.75 -7.68 -4.83
CA PHE A 199 6.20 -7.47 -4.73
C PHE A 199 6.57 -7.29 -3.28
N SER A 200 7.25 -8.27 -2.72
CA SER A 200 7.65 -8.31 -1.30
C SER A 200 9.11 -7.96 -1.13
N GLU A 201 9.43 -7.30 -0.03
CA GLU A 201 10.80 -7.14 0.43
C GLU A 201 11.41 -8.49 0.82
N CYS A 202 12.72 -8.58 0.67
CA CYS A 202 13.54 -9.62 1.28
C CYS A 202 14.10 -9.12 2.63
N PRO A 203 14.81 -9.96 3.43
CA PRO A 203 15.38 -9.55 4.71
C PRO A 203 16.32 -8.34 4.68
N TYR A 204 16.79 -7.93 3.51
CA TYR A 204 17.63 -6.74 3.37
C TYR A 204 16.82 -5.43 3.26
N GLY A 205 15.52 -5.48 3.09
CA GLY A 205 14.62 -4.32 3.11
C GLY A 205 14.95 -3.24 2.08
N GLN A 206 15.41 -3.62 0.90
CA GLN A 206 15.87 -2.71 -0.16
C GLN A 206 14.91 -2.68 -1.36
N GLY A 207 13.62 -2.56 -1.08
CA GLY A 207 12.54 -2.52 -2.08
C GLY A 207 11.92 -3.87 -2.41
N GLY A 208 10.76 -3.84 -3.05
CA GLY A 208 9.96 -5.01 -3.41
C GLY A 208 10.49 -5.73 -4.66
N HIS A 209 10.77 -7.02 -4.57
CA HIS A 209 11.21 -7.84 -5.69
C HIS A 209 10.09 -8.11 -6.67
N VAL A 210 10.30 -7.80 -7.93
CA VAL A 210 9.36 -8.11 -9.03
C VAL A 210 9.50 -9.58 -9.44
N HIS A 211 8.40 -10.15 -9.89
CA HIS A 211 8.33 -11.53 -10.42
C HIS A 211 8.19 -11.51 -11.95
N PRO A 212 9.31 -11.47 -12.70
CA PRO A 212 9.28 -11.25 -14.17
C PRO A 212 8.60 -12.39 -14.93
N GLU A 213 8.45 -13.57 -14.34
CA GLU A 213 7.68 -14.68 -14.88
C GLU A 213 6.16 -14.48 -14.84
N LEU A 214 5.67 -13.50 -14.07
CA LEU A 214 4.24 -13.24 -13.86
C LEU A 214 3.78 -11.89 -14.41
N ILE A 215 4.72 -10.95 -14.55
CA ILE A 215 4.36 -9.58 -14.85
C ILE A 215 5.54 -8.82 -15.47
N ILE A 216 5.29 -8.05 -16.52
CA ILE A 216 6.22 -7.06 -17.04
C ILE A 216 5.88 -5.74 -16.36
N VAL A 217 6.91 -5.04 -15.87
CA VAL A 217 6.76 -3.74 -15.23
C VAL A 217 7.60 -2.72 -15.98
N GLU A 218 6.96 -1.67 -16.46
CA GLU A 218 7.55 -0.47 -17.02
C GLU A 218 7.44 0.67 -16.00
N ILE A 219 8.41 1.57 -15.97
CA ILE A 219 8.32 2.82 -15.23
C ILE A 219 8.36 3.93 -16.27
N VAL A 220 7.25 4.69 -16.39
CA VAL A 220 7.08 5.65 -17.48
C VAL A 220 6.94 7.09 -16.97
N GLY A 221 7.46 8.02 -17.77
CA GLY A 221 7.32 9.45 -17.54
C GLY A 221 5.95 10.01 -17.93
N GLU A 222 5.82 11.32 -17.88
CA GLU A 222 4.59 12.02 -18.29
C GLU A 222 4.29 11.84 -19.78
N ASP A 223 5.32 11.72 -20.59
CA ASP A 223 5.26 11.46 -22.03
C ASP A 223 4.91 10.01 -22.41
N GLY A 224 4.80 9.12 -21.41
CA GLY A 224 4.52 7.70 -21.58
C GLY A 224 5.72 6.87 -22.02
N MET A 225 6.92 7.48 -22.09
CA MET A 225 8.18 6.78 -22.39
C MET A 225 8.84 6.25 -21.11
N PRO A 226 9.61 5.14 -21.19
CA PRO A 226 10.36 4.64 -20.04
C PRO A 226 11.34 5.69 -19.51
N VAL A 227 11.39 5.83 -18.18
CA VAL A 227 12.39 6.67 -17.51
C VAL A 227 13.66 5.87 -17.21
N PRO A 228 14.82 6.54 -17.06
CA PRO A 228 16.06 5.89 -16.60
C PRO A 228 15.89 5.16 -15.27
N ASP A 229 16.68 4.10 -15.06
CA ASP A 229 16.72 3.39 -13.77
C ASP A 229 17.07 4.34 -12.62
N GLY A 230 16.32 4.26 -11.56
CA GLY A 230 16.44 5.15 -10.39
C GLY A 230 15.59 6.42 -10.46
N GLU A 231 15.06 6.78 -11.61
CA GLU A 231 14.11 7.89 -11.71
C GLU A 231 12.68 7.44 -11.40
N VAL A 232 11.93 8.35 -10.76
CA VAL A 232 10.53 8.10 -10.39
C VAL A 232 9.64 8.32 -11.61
N GLY A 233 8.82 7.32 -11.90
CA GLY A 233 7.78 7.37 -12.94
C GLY A 233 6.54 6.59 -12.51
N GLU A 234 5.52 6.57 -13.36
CA GLU A 234 4.31 5.79 -13.16
C GLU A 234 4.58 4.31 -13.42
N ILE A 235 4.13 3.45 -12.52
CA ILE A 235 4.18 2.01 -12.70
C ILE A 235 3.13 1.60 -13.73
N VAL A 236 3.59 1.00 -14.83
CA VAL A 236 2.75 0.38 -15.84
C VAL A 236 3.02 -1.10 -15.87
N VAL A 237 1.97 -1.91 -15.94
CA VAL A 237 2.10 -3.36 -15.84
C VAL A 237 1.42 -4.08 -17.00
N THR A 238 2.06 -5.17 -17.44
CA THR A 238 1.47 -6.15 -18.35
C THR A 238 1.46 -7.49 -17.63
N THR A 239 0.28 -8.04 -17.39
CA THR A 239 0.14 -9.33 -16.69
C THR A 239 0.48 -10.49 -17.62
N LEU A 240 1.19 -11.50 -17.10
CA LEU A 240 1.54 -12.72 -17.81
C LEU A 240 0.83 -13.91 -17.18
N GLY A 241 0.36 -14.83 -18.03
CA GLY A 241 -0.30 -16.06 -17.59
C GLY A 241 -1.67 -15.87 -16.92
N VAL A 242 -2.28 -14.69 -17.02
CA VAL A 242 -3.67 -14.45 -16.64
C VAL A 242 -4.57 -14.94 -17.78
N GLU A 243 -5.56 -15.76 -17.45
CA GLU A 243 -6.48 -16.35 -18.45
C GLU A 243 -7.77 -15.54 -18.60
N ALA A 244 -8.40 -15.15 -17.49
CA ALA A 244 -9.73 -14.56 -17.53
C ALA A 244 -9.72 -13.10 -17.95
N MET A 245 -8.90 -12.26 -17.33
CA MET A 245 -8.87 -10.82 -17.60
C MET A 245 -7.42 -10.30 -17.60
N PRO A 246 -6.61 -10.66 -18.63
CA PRO A 246 -5.25 -10.16 -18.74
C PRO A 246 -5.23 -8.66 -19.01
N LEU A 247 -4.27 -7.96 -18.43
CA LEU A 247 -4.07 -6.52 -18.64
C LEU A 247 -2.78 -6.27 -19.42
N LEU A 248 -2.89 -5.41 -20.42
CA LEU A 248 -1.79 -4.99 -21.28
C LEU A 248 -1.49 -3.51 -21.00
N ARG A 249 -0.24 -3.21 -20.63
CA ARG A 249 0.24 -1.85 -20.33
C ARG A 249 -0.73 -1.04 -19.44
N PHE A 250 -1.20 -1.67 -18.37
CA PHE A 250 -2.14 -1.04 -17.44
C PHE A 250 -1.43 0.00 -16.57
N ARG A 251 -1.93 1.22 -16.61
CA ARG A 251 -1.49 2.33 -15.75
C ARG A 251 -2.04 2.14 -14.35
N THR A 252 -1.17 1.88 -13.39
CA THR A 252 -1.60 1.69 -11.99
C THR A 252 -1.95 3.00 -11.29
N GLY A 253 -1.42 4.10 -11.80
CA GLY A 253 -1.48 5.41 -11.14
C GLY A 253 -0.50 5.54 -9.97
N ASP A 254 0.22 4.49 -9.59
CA ASP A 254 1.20 4.52 -8.50
C ASP A 254 2.59 4.90 -9.04
N MET A 255 3.35 5.67 -8.26
CA MET A 255 4.66 6.21 -8.64
C MET A 255 5.77 5.55 -7.85
N ALA A 256 6.80 5.04 -8.55
CA ALA A 256 7.99 4.45 -7.95
C ALA A 256 9.19 4.54 -8.92
N ALA A 257 10.37 4.15 -8.45
CA ALA A 257 11.54 3.98 -9.29
C ALA A 257 11.96 2.51 -9.38
N LYS A 258 12.60 2.14 -10.49
CA LYS A 258 13.17 0.82 -10.73
C LYS A 258 14.60 0.75 -10.21
N ILE A 259 14.94 -0.34 -9.54
CA ILE A 259 16.27 -0.59 -8.99
C ILE A 259 16.84 -1.86 -9.62
N THR A 260 17.86 -1.70 -10.45
CA THR A 260 18.50 -2.81 -11.16
C THR A 260 19.79 -3.31 -10.51
N THR A 261 20.32 -2.58 -9.51
CA THR A 261 21.49 -3.03 -8.76
C THR A 261 21.24 -4.38 -8.09
N PRO A 262 22.22 -5.32 -8.11
CA PRO A 262 22.05 -6.63 -7.48
C PRO A 262 21.65 -6.54 -6.02
N CYS A 263 20.70 -7.37 -5.61
CA CYS A 263 20.33 -7.48 -4.20
C CYS A 263 21.22 -8.49 -3.48
N ARG A 264 21.63 -8.18 -2.25
CA ARG A 264 22.42 -9.09 -1.38
C ARG A 264 21.72 -10.44 -1.12
N CYS A 265 20.40 -10.52 -1.32
CA CYS A 265 19.65 -11.77 -1.18
C CYS A 265 19.90 -12.78 -2.31
N GLY A 266 20.66 -12.43 -3.34
CA GLY A 266 20.98 -13.28 -4.48
C GLY A 266 19.89 -13.37 -5.57
N ARG A 267 18.75 -12.68 -5.42
CA ARG A 267 17.73 -12.61 -6.47
C ARG A 267 18.18 -11.65 -7.57
N ASN A 268 17.97 -12.07 -8.81
CA ASN A 268 18.37 -11.31 -10.00
C ASN A 268 17.25 -10.39 -10.56
N SER A 269 16.02 -10.54 -10.05
CA SER A 269 14.94 -9.62 -10.46
C SER A 269 15.20 -8.21 -9.96
N PHE A 270 14.87 -7.21 -10.75
CA PHE A 270 14.88 -5.83 -10.28
C PHE A 270 13.86 -5.62 -9.15
N ARG A 271 13.99 -4.52 -8.46
CA ARG A 271 13.09 -4.14 -7.36
C ARG A 271 12.45 -2.80 -7.64
N LEU A 272 11.32 -2.55 -7.00
CA LEU A 272 10.73 -1.22 -6.93
C LEU A 272 11.08 -0.55 -5.60
N THR A 273 11.33 0.76 -5.65
CA THR A 273 11.40 1.59 -4.44
C THR A 273 10.07 1.55 -3.68
N PRO A 274 10.02 2.00 -2.43
CA PRO A 274 8.76 2.33 -1.79
C PRO A 274 7.92 3.24 -2.68
N ILE A 275 6.59 3.05 -2.67
CA ILE A 275 5.67 3.88 -3.46
C ILE A 275 5.72 5.32 -2.98
N VAL A 276 6.04 6.24 -3.88
CA VAL A 276 6.11 7.68 -3.58
C VAL A 276 4.70 8.25 -3.32
N GLY A 277 3.72 7.78 -4.08
CA GLY A 277 2.32 8.20 -4.01
C GLY A 277 1.56 7.86 -5.29
N ARG A 278 0.36 8.41 -5.41
CA ARG A 278 -0.45 8.28 -6.62
C ARG A 278 -0.30 9.49 -7.52
N LYS A 279 -0.18 9.27 -8.82
CA LYS A 279 0.00 10.31 -9.84
C LYS A 279 -1.08 11.41 -9.75
N HIS A 280 -2.34 11.01 -9.66
CA HIS A 280 -3.46 11.95 -9.55
C HIS A 280 -3.51 12.73 -8.23
N ASN A 281 -2.83 12.25 -7.19
CA ASN A 281 -2.69 12.95 -5.91
C ASN A 281 -1.38 13.74 -5.82
N MET A 282 -0.63 13.85 -6.92
CA MET A 282 0.56 14.68 -6.96
C MET A 282 0.19 16.14 -6.73
N ILE A 283 0.96 16.81 -5.89
CA ILE A 283 0.76 18.20 -5.45
C ILE A 283 1.93 19.03 -5.94
N LYS A 284 1.67 20.11 -6.66
CA LYS A 284 2.68 21.09 -7.10
C LYS A 284 2.61 22.33 -6.22
N LEU A 285 3.26 22.30 -5.05
CA LEU A 285 3.24 23.40 -4.08
C LEU A 285 4.52 24.24 -4.15
N LYS A 286 4.40 25.53 -4.56
CA LYS A 286 5.52 26.49 -4.58
C LYS A 286 6.78 25.94 -5.28
N GLY A 287 6.61 25.32 -6.43
CA GLY A 287 7.71 24.74 -7.21
C GLY A 287 8.24 23.39 -6.71
N THR A 288 7.66 22.83 -5.66
CA THR A 288 8.01 21.52 -5.13
C THR A 288 6.91 20.51 -5.48
N THR A 289 7.29 19.36 -6.05
CA THR A 289 6.38 18.23 -6.25
C THR A 289 6.31 17.40 -4.98
N LEU A 290 5.11 17.21 -4.47
CA LEU A 290 4.82 16.48 -3.23
C LEU A 290 3.73 15.44 -3.47
N TYR A 291 3.67 14.48 -2.55
CA TYR A 291 2.58 13.50 -2.48
C TYR A 291 2.00 13.49 -1.06
N PRO A 292 0.71 13.16 -0.88
CA PRO A 292 0.06 13.16 0.43
C PRO A 292 0.83 12.43 1.54
N PRO A 293 1.50 11.29 1.31
CA PRO A 293 2.29 10.63 2.35
C PRO A 293 3.32 11.54 3.01
N ALA A 294 4.02 12.38 2.24
CA ALA A 294 5.03 13.29 2.79
C ALA A 294 4.43 14.36 3.74
N LEU A 295 3.21 14.81 3.47
CA LEU A 295 2.46 15.72 4.34
C LEU A 295 1.94 14.97 5.58
N ASN A 296 1.42 13.76 5.39
CA ASN A 296 0.91 12.93 6.47
C ASN A 296 2.01 12.61 7.50
N ASP A 297 3.22 12.27 7.05
CA ASP A 297 4.35 11.96 7.94
C ASP A 297 4.73 13.11 8.86
N VAL A 298 4.66 14.36 8.38
CA VAL A 298 4.87 15.55 9.22
C VAL A 298 3.79 15.65 10.28
N LEU A 299 2.52 15.49 9.89
CA LEU A 299 1.37 15.64 10.77
C LEU A 299 1.29 14.53 11.81
N GLU A 300 1.47 13.28 11.39
CA GLU A 300 1.47 12.10 12.28
C GLU A 300 2.68 12.07 13.21
N GLY A 301 3.81 12.65 12.78
CA GLY A 301 5.01 12.85 13.58
C GLY A 301 4.91 13.97 14.61
N THR A 302 3.82 14.75 14.61
CA THR A 302 3.62 15.89 15.50
C THR A 302 2.73 15.47 16.69
N PRO A 303 3.26 15.42 17.94
CA PRO A 303 2.56 14.82 19.09
C PRO A 303 1.23 15.47 19.45
N TYR A 304 1.10 16.77 19.27
CA TYR A 304 -0.10 17.54 19.61
C TYR A 304 -1.19 17.48 18.53
N VAL A 305 -0.93 16.92 17.34
CA VAL A 305 -1.95 16.74 16.30
C VAL A 305 -2.85 15.58 16.69
N GLY A 306 -4.14 15.86 16.86
CA GLY A 306 -5.19 14.88 17.19
C GLY A 306 -5.91 14.31 15.98
N GLY A 307 -6.07 15.12 14.94
CA GLY A 307 -6.67 14.78 13.67
C GLY A 307 -6.27 15.80 12.61
N TYR A 308 -6.35 15.41 11.34
CA TYR A 308 -6.02 16.31 10.24
C TYR A 308 -6.70 15.88 8.94
N VAL A 309 -6.80 16.83 8.02
CA VAL A 309 -7.12 16.59 6.61
C VAL A 309 -6.31 17.56 5.74
N VAL A 310 -5.77 17.06 4.64
CA VAL A 310 -5.10 17.84 3.61
C VAL A 310 -6.10 18.10 2.48
N VAL A 311 -6.38 19.34 2.20
CA VAL A 311 -7.28 19.78 1.12
C VAL A 311 -6.41 20.43 0.04
N VAL A 312 -6.56 19.97 -1.19
CA VAL A 312 -5.83 20.50 -2.35
C VAL A 312 -6.83 21.10 -3.34
N GLY A 313 -6.64 22.36 -3.68
CA GLY A 313 -7.43 23.08 -4.67
C GLY A 313 -6.54 23.74 -5.72
N ASP A 314 -7.18 24.36 -6.71
CA ASP A 314 -6.49 25.16 -7.73
C ASP A 314 -6.11 26.52 -7.14
N SER A 315 -4.90 27.01 -7.44
CA SER A 315 -4.50 28.41 -7.17
C SER A 315 -4.56 29.24 -8.44
N ASP A 316 -4.75 30.56 -8.28
CA ASP A 316 -4.73 31.51 -9.40
C ASP A 316 -3.36 31.59 -10.12
N ALA A 317 -2.32 31.05 -9.50
CA ALA A 317 -0.94 31.08 -10.03
C ALA A 317 -0.57 29.82 -10.84
N GLY A 318 -1.51 28.93 -11.15
CA GLY A 318 -1.25 27.68 -11.90
C GLY A 318 -0.46 26.62 -11.13
N THR A 319 -0.38 26.77 -9.80
CA THR A 319 0.12 25.76 -8.85
C THR A 319 -1.02 25.30 -7.96
N ASP A 320 -0.80 24.24 -7.20
CA ASP A 320 -1.82 23.80 -6.25
C ASP A 320 -1.85 24.71 -5.02
N ASP A 321 -3.05 24.99 -4.50
CA ASP A 321 -3.27 25.56 -3.18
C ASP A 321 -3.51 24.43 -2.20
N VAL A 322 -2.69 24.38 -1.15
CA VAL A 322 -2.73 23.30 -0.15
C VAL A 322 -3.09 23.89 1.20
N LEU A 323 -4.23 23.45 1.73
CA LEU A 323 -4.71 23.75 3.05
C LEU A 323 -4.67 22.51 3.94
N VAL A 324 -3.94 22.58 5.02
CA VAL A 324 -3.92 21.56 6.07
C VAL A 324 -4.80 22.02 7.22
N LYS A 325 -5.92 21.33 7.44
CA LYS A 325 -6.74 21.54 8.63
C LYS A 325 -6.30 20.56 9.70
N VAL A 326 -6.15 21.04 10.94
CA VAL A 326 -5.70 20.21 12.07
C VAL A 326 -6.59 20.43 13.29
N ALA A 327 -6.83 19.36 14.04
CA ALA A 327 -7.36 19.41 15.39
C ALA A 327 -6.25 19.08 16.39
N VAL A 328 -6.12 19.87 17.46
CA VAL A 328 -5.08 19.71 18.49
C VAL A 328 -5.56 18.85 19.66
N LYS A 329 -4.64 18.11 20.26
CA LYS A 329 -4.85 17.35 21.50
C LYS A 329 -4.59 18.26 22.70
N GLY A 330 -5.66 18.73 23.35
CA GLY A 330 -5.54 19.56 24.53
C GLY A 330 -5.09 21.01 24.27
N PRO A 331 -4.96 21.83 25.34
CA PRO A 331 -4.50 23.21 25.23
C PRO A 331 -3.02 23.28 24.82
N THR A 332 -2.67 24.25 23.99
CA THR A 332 -1.29 24.52 23.57
C THR A 332 -0.89 25.94 24.00
N GLU A 333 0.29 26.07 24.58
CA GLU A 333 0.85 27.39 25.03
C GLU A 333 1.69 28.08 23.94
N PHE A 334 1.69 27.55 22.70
CA PHE A 334 2.49 28.06 21.59
C PHE A 334 1.63 28.21 20.31
N ASP A 335 2.16 28.94 19.34
CA ASP A 335 1.53 29.11 18.03
C ASP A 335 1.64 27.82 17.19
N VAL A 336 0.57 27.03 17.20
CA VAL A 336 0.44 25.76 16.46
C VAL A 336 0.64 25.95 14.96
N VAL A 337 0.12 27.05 14.38
CA VAL A 337 0.22 27.32 12.95
C VAL A 337 1.67 27.59 12.56
N LYS A 338 2.38 28.36 13.36
CA LYS A 338 3.79 28.67 13.14
C LYS A 338 4.64 27.40 13.27
N ASP A 339 4.49 26.65 14.35
CA ASP A 339 5.27 25.41 14.60
C ASP A 339 5.06 24.39 13.48
N LEU A 340 3.82 24.15 13.05
CA LEU A 340 3.54 23.25 11.94
C LEU A 340 4.17 23.72 10.63
N LYS A 341 4.08 25.01 10.30
CA LYS A 341 4.74 25.55 9.10
C LYS A 341 6.25 25.38 9.14
N ASP A 342 6.88 25.50 10.30
CA ASP A 342 8.33 25.32 10.45
C ASP A 342 8.70 23.82 10.33
N ARG A 343 7.90 22.91 10.87
CA ARG A 343 8.06 21.46 10.67
C ARG A 343 7.93 21.06 9.19
N PHE A 344 6.93 21.58 8.49
CA PHE A 344 6.78 21.36 7.04
C PHE A 344 8.01 21.87 6.27
N ARG A 345 8.49 23.09 6.55
CA ARG A 345 9.70 23.63 5.89
C ARG A 345 10.92 22.76 6.15
N SER A 346 11.10 22.29 7.39
CA SER A 346 12.22 21.44 7.77
C SER A 346 12.21 20.09 7.06
N ARG A 347 11.03 19.48 6.88
CA ARG A 347 10.90 18.12 6.35
C ARG A 347 10.73 18.07 4.84
N ILE A 348 9.91 18.96 4.29
CA ILE A 348 9.52 18.93 2.87
C ILE A 348 9.85 20.23 2.13
N ARG A 349 10.61 21.15 2.76
CA ARG A 349 11.13 22.41 2.22
C ARG A 349 10.08 23.47 1.87
N VAL A 350 8.81 23.17 1.93
CA VAL A 350 7.69 24.07 1.70
C VAL A 350 6.67 23.93 2.80
N ALA A 351 5.88 24.98 3.03
CA ALA A 351 4.80 24.92 4.00
C ALA A 351 3.46 25.23 3.32
N PRO A 352 2.44 24.36 3.51
CA PRO A 352 1.06 24.62 3.13
C PRO A 352 0.44 25.71 4.01
N ARG A 353 -0.76 26.15 3.66
CA ARG A 353 -1.61 26.90 4.60
C ARG A 353 -2.05 25.94 5.72
N VAL A 354 -2.12 26.44 6.94
CA VAL A 354 -2.52 25.66 8.13
C VAL A 354 -3.68 26.38 8.81
N GLU A 355 -4.74 25.64 9.10
CA GLU A 355 -5.93 26.07 9.83
C GLU A 355 -6.16 25.11 11.01
N VAL A 356 -6.35 25.69 12.21
CA VAL A 356 -6.72 24.92 13.39
C VAL A 356 -8.25 24.92 13.50
N ILE A 357 -8.84 23.74 13.60
CA ILE A 357 -10.28 23.54 13.78
C ILE A 357 -10.54 22.71 15.03
N ASP A 358 -11.77 22.71 15.52
CA ASP A 358 -12.17 21.90 16.67
C ASP A 358 -12.22 20.39 16.34
N ALA A 359 -12.11 19.58 17.39
CA ALA A 359 -12.05 18.13 17.26
C ALA A 359 -13.34 17.50 16.70
N GLU A 360 -14.51 18.10 16.97
CA GLU A 360 -15.80 17.59 16.47
C GLU A 360 -15.95 17.83 14.97
N THR A 361 -15.64 19.04 14.51
CA THR A 361 -15.59 19.38 13.07
C THR A 361 -14.60 18.48 12.33
N MET A 362 -13.41 18.24 12.91
CA MET A 362 -12.42 17.33 12.32
C MET A 362 -12.97 15.91 12.23
N ARG A 363 -13.66 15.43 13.25
CA ARG A 363 -14.25 14.09 13.24
C ARG A 363 -15.29 13.93 12.11
N GLN A 364 -16.12 14.93 11.91
CA GLN A 364 -17.12 14.93 10.83
C GLN A 364 -16.47 14.90 9.45
N ILE A 365 -15.37 15.65 9.25
CA ILE A 365 -14.61 15.65 8.00
C ILE A 365 -13.91 14.30 7.79
N ASN A 366 -13.27 13.75 8.82
CA ASN A 366 -12.53 12.50 8.69
C ASN A 366 -13.43 11.28 8.52
N PHE A 367 -14.66 11.29 9.04
CA PHE A 367 -15.58 10.14 8.99
C PHE A 367 -16.95 10.51 8.40
N PRO A 368 -17.02 11.01 7.16
CA PRO A 368 -18.29 11.31 6.52
C PRO A 368 -19.09 10.02 6.33
N ASN A 369 -20.42 10.09 6.55
CA ASN A 369 -21.34 8.96 6.35
C ASN A 369 -20.90 7.63 7.03
N MET A 370 -20.35 7.71 8.24
CA MET A 370 -19.85 6.55 9.01
C MET A 370 -18.73 5.76 8.27
N ALA A 371 -17.90 6.45 7.50
CA ALA A 371 -16.77 5.84 6.79
C ALA A 371 -15.88 5.05 7.74
N ARG A 372 -15.44 3.85 7.33
CA ARG A 372 -14.59 2.98 8.16
C ARG A 372 -13.15 3.45 8.31
N LYS A 373 -12.68 4.26 7.36
CA LYS A 373 -11.33 4.84 7.36
C LYS A 373 -11.44 6.36 7.36
N PRO A 374 -10.54 7.05 8.08
CA PRO A 374 -10.55 8.50 8.07
C PRO A 374 -10.17 9.03 6.68
N VAL A 375 -10.91 10.02 6.20
CA VAL A 375 -10.54 10.81 5.02
C VAL A 375 -9.46 11.78 5.44
N LYS A 376 -8.23 11.56 4.98
CA LYS A 376 -7.06 12.39 5.29
C LYS A 376 -6.64 13.30 4.13
N PHE A 377 -7.23 13.10 2.95
CA PHE A 377 -6.91 13.84 1.73
C PHE A 377 -8.19 14.13 0.95
N ILE A 378 -8.39 15.39 0.56
CA ILE A 378 -9.50 15.85 -0.27
C ILE A 378 -8.90 16.63 -1.45
N ASP A 379 -9.23 16.20 -2.66
CA ASP A 379 -8.81 16.85 -3.89
C ASP A 379 -10.01 17.62 -4.49
N GLU A 380 -9.95 18.94 -4.40
CA GLU A 380 -10.98 19.87 -4.91
C GLU A 380 -10.59 20.50 -6.24
N ARG A 381 -9.43 20.08 -6.83
CA ARG A 381 -8.99 20.62 -8.12
C ARG A 381 -9.99 20.26 -9.21
N LYS A 382 -10.24 21.21 -10.09
CA LYS A 382 -11.03 20.98 -11.31
C LYS A 382 -10.21 20.12 -12.26
N LYS A 383 -10.66 18.90 -12.50
CA LYS A 383 -10.04 17.94 -13.44
C LYS A 383 -10.55 18.14 -14.83
#